data_0f5fa691f093e64ef9a837289f959b27
#
_entry.id   0f5fa691f093e64ef9a837289f959b27
#
_cell.length_a   1.000
_cell.length_b   1.000
_cell.length_c   1.000
_cell.angle_alpha   90.00
_cell.angle_beta   90.00
_cell.angle_gamma   90.00
#
_symmetry.space_group_name_H-M   'P 1'
#
loop_
_entity.id
_entity.type
_entity.pdbx_description
1 polymer ?
#
loop_
_entity_poly.entity_id
_entity_poly.type
_entity_poly.pdbx_seq_one_letter_code
_entity_poly.pdbx_strand_id
1 'polypeptide(L)'
;EKKQEPEMVEYRQLFTMIKEQTARLSQLVGTLLDMTNLKSVPRTDQVTLEELVDEVFCDLDPVAEKAGISIHFDDSASQDWHTDVHTPDASALNNNIRNITGSYVLLYRAVYNLVENAIKYNRPNGSVTVSVKEKNSQVMILVKDTGIGISPENQKKIFDPFFRVDKSRSRAMGGAGLGLALVDSIAREHGGSVKVLESNEKGSIIALMLPVSSSKN
;
A
#
# COMPACT_ATOMS: atom_id res chain seq x y z
N GLU A 1 -36.94 -40.44 -15.42
CA GLU A 1 -35.76 -39.95 -14.69
C GLU A 1 -35.33 -38.60 -15.25
N LYS A 2 -35.61 -37.53 -14.51
CA LYS A 2 -35.29 -36.16 -14.88
C LYS A 2 -33.79 -35.97 -14.67
N LYS A 3 -33.01 -35.88 -15.75
CA LYS A 3 -31.70 -35.22 -15.74
C LYS A 3 -31.94 -33.72 -15.58
N GLN A 4 -31.83 -33.21 -14.38
CA GLN A 4 -31.97 -31.80 -14.06
C GLN A 4 -30.61 -31.19 -13.83
N GLU A 5 -30.22 -30.28 -14.73
CA GLU A 5 -29.51 -29.04 -14.55
C GLU A 5 -28.04 -29.02 -14.02
N PRO A 6 -27.10 -29.70 -14.67
CA PRO A 6 -25.70 -29.26 -14.59
C PRO A 6 -25.47 -27.89 -15.27
N GLU A 7 -26.23 -27.60 -16.36
CA GLU A 7 -26.01 -26.43 -17.21
C GLU A 7 -26.11 -25.07 -16.47
N MET A 8 -27.12 -24.90 -15.60
CA MET A 8 -27.31 -23.59 -14.92
C MET A 8 -26.24 -23.27 -13.90
N VAL A 9 -25.67 -24.25 -13.23
CA VAL A 9 -24.57 -24.06 -12.26
C VAL A 9 -23.29 -23.77 -13.03
N GLU A 10 -23.04 -24.47 -14.13
CA GLU A 10 -21.87 -24.22 -14.99
C GLU A 10 -21.91 -22.83 -15.64
N TYR A 11 -23.05 -22.37 -16.13
CA TYR A 11 -23.21 -21.02 -16.67
C TYR A 11 -22.99 -19.96 -15.62
N ARG A 12 -23.46 -20.11 -14.39
CA ARG A 12 -23.19 -19.16 -13.29
C ARG A 12 -21.71 -19.10 -12.94
N GLN A 13 -21.05 -20.23 -12.87
CA GLN A 13 -19.60 -20.28 -12.62
C GLN A 13 -18.82 -19.61 -13.75
N LEU A 14 -19.18 -19.89 -15.00
CA LEU A 14 -18.58 -19.26 -16.17
C LEU A 14 -18.79 -17.73 -16.17
N PHE A 15 -20.01 -17.26 -15.87
CA PHE A 15 -20.31 -15.84 -15.75
C PHE A 15 -19.49 -15.17 -14.65
N THR A 16 -19.38 -15.80 -13.49
CA THR A 16 -18.56 -15.28 -12.38
C THR A 16 -17.09 -15.17 -12.79
N MET A 17 -16.56 -16.21 -13.44
CA MET A 17 -15.18 -16.22 -13.92
C MET A 17 -14.93 -15.15 -14.98
N ILE A 18 -15.85 -14.95 -15.94
CA ILE A 18 -15.74 -13.90 -16.96
C ILE A 18 -15.76 -12.51 -16.28
N LYS A 19 -16.68 -12.27 -15.33
CA LYS A 19 -16.78 -11.02 -14.58
C LYS A 19 -15.48 -10.71 -13.83
N GLU A 20 -14.91 -11.69 -13.16
CA GLU A 20 -13.63 -11.54 -12.44
C GLU A 20 -12.46 -11.24 -13.39
N GLN A 21 -12.39 -11.94 -14.53
CA GLN A 21 -11.34 -11.69 -15.53
C GLN A 21 -11.48 -10.31 -16.19
N THR A 22 -12.72 -9.89 -16.47
CA THR A 22 -12.97 -8.55 -17.04
C THR A 22 -12.61 -7.45 -16.04
N ALA A 23 -13.01 -7.58 -14.77
CA ALA A 23 -12.63 -6.63 -13.71
C ALA A 23 -11.10 -6.54 -13.55
N ARG A 24 -10.43 -7.69 -13.58
CA ARG A 24 -8.97 -7.76 -13.53
C ARG A 24 -8.31 -7.08 -14.72
N LEU A 25 -8.81 -7.31 -15.94
CA LEU A 25 -8.28 -6.66 -17.14
C LEU A 25 -8.48 -5.15 -17.08
N SER A 26 -9.65 -4.68 -16.65
CA SER A 26 -9.94 -3.27 -16.46
C SER A 26 -8.99 -2.63 -15.45
N GLN A 27 -8.71 -3.28 -14.33
CA GLN A 27 -7.74 -2.82 -13.33
C GLN A 27 -6.31 -2.75 -13.90
N LEU A 28 -5.89 -3.75 -14.70
CA LEU A 28 -4.60 -3.74 -15.39
C LEU A 28 -4.46 -2.55 -16.33
N VAL A 29 -5.45 -2.35 -17.21
CA VAL A 29 -5.47 -1.24 -18.17
C VAL A 29 -5.46 0.09 -17.43
N GLY A 30 -6.28 0.24 -16.38
CA GLY A 30 -6.31 1.43 -15.53
C GLY A 30 -4.94 1.73 -14.93
N THR A 31 -4.29 0.76 -14.31
CA THR A 31 -2.96 0.94 -13.71
C THR A 31 -1.89 1.29 -14.74
N LEU A 32 -1.92 0.69 -15.93
CA LEU A 32 -1.00 1.02 -17.02
C LEU A 32 -1.21 2.46 -17.52
N LEU A 33 -2.47 2.88 -17.71
CA LEU A 33 -2.79 4.27 -18.08
C LEU A 33 -2.33 5.25 -17.01
N ASP A 34 -2.49 4.91 -15.74
CA ASP A 34 -1.99 5.72 -14.63
C ASP A 34 -0.47 5.88 -14.72
N MET A 35 0.27 4.78 -14.92
CA MET A 35 1.74 4.82 -15.06
C MET A 35 2.21 5.65 -16.25
N THR A 36 1.45 5.67 -17.35
CA THR A 36 1.81 6.49 -18.53
C THR A 36 1.51 7.97 -18.32
N ASN A 37 0.50 8.30 -17.52
CA ASN A 37 0.03 9.67 -17.32
C ASN A 37 0.59 10.36 -16.07
N LEU A 38 1.43 9.68 -15.25
CA LEU A 38 1.97 10.23 -14.00
C LEU A 38 2.63 11.61 -14.17
N LYS A 39 3.35 11.80 -15.28
CA LYS A 39 4.07 13.06 -15.56
C LYS A 39 3.15 14.24 -15.81
N SER A 40 1.96 14.02 -16.31
CA SER A 40 0.99 15.06 -16.63
C SER A 40 0.14 15.51 -15.44
N VAL A 41 0.15 14.75 -14.33
CA VAL A 41 -0.63 15.09 -13.14
C VAL A 41 0.07 16.19 -12.37
N PRO A 42 -0.58 17.34 -12.08
CA PRO A 42 -0.02 18.39 -11.24
C PRO A 42 0.34 17.89 -9.84
N ARG A 43 1.41 18.42 -9.26
CA ARG A 43 1.89 18.08 -7.91
C ARG A 43 1.98 19.33 -7.05
N THR A 44 0.88 20.05 -6.99
CA THR A 44 0.77 21.37 -6.35
C THR A 44 -0.12 21.38 -5.12
N ASP A 45 -0.71 20.23 -4.78
CA ASP A 45 -1.62 20.12 -3.65
C ASP A 45 -0.83 20.17 -2.34
N GLN A 46 -1.39 20.81 -1.32
CA GLN A 46 -0.92 20.66 0.06
C GLN A 46 -1.61 19.44 0.65
N VAL A 47 -0.84 18.39 0.86
CA VAL A 47 -1.36 17.08 1.27
C VAL A 47 -1.05 16.85 2.73
N THR A 48 -2.09 16.73 3.56
CA THR A 48 -2.01 16.27 4.95
C THR A 48 -1.93 14.75 4.94
N LEU A 49 -0.80 14.21 5.37
CA LEU A 49 -0.56 12.77 5.24
C LEU A 49 -1.40 11.93 6.19
N GLU A 50 -1.71 12.45 7.36
CA GLU A 50 -2.59 11.80 8.33
C GLU A 50 -4.00 11.64 7.76
N GLU A 51 -4.59 12.72 7.21
CA GLU A 51 -5.91 12.69 6.57
C GLU A 51 -5.94 11.73 5.37
N LEU A 52 -4.87 11.71 4.58
CA LEU A 52 -4.75 10.80 3.44
C LEU A 52 -4.73 9.34 3.89
N VAL A 53 -4.02 9.01 4.99
CA VAL A 53 -4.00 7.65 5.54
C VAL A 53 -5.37 7.26 6.09
N ASP A 54 -6.05 8.17 6.78
CA ASP A 54 -7.40 7.93 7.32
C ASP A 54 -8.41 7.63 6.19
N GLU A 55 -8.35 8.36 5.07
CA GLU A 55 -9.20 8.08 3.91
C GLU A 55 -8.89 6.71 3.29
N VAL A 56 -7.61 6.35 3.16
CA VAL A 56 -7.20 5.01 2.69
C VAL A 56 -7.73 3.91 3.63
N PHE A 57 -7.71 4.15 4.94
CA PHE A 57 -8.24 3.19 5.90
C PHE A 57 -9.75 3.04 5.76
N CYS A 58 -10.50 4.13 5.63
CA CYS A 58 -11.95 4.08 5.38
C CYS A 58 -12.30 3.21 4.16
N ASP A 59 -11.54 3.34 3.07
CA ASP A 59 -11.78 2.58 1.84
C ASP A 59 -11.35 1.10 1.94
N LEU A 60 -10.31 0.81 2.73
CA LEU A 60 -9.78 -0.55 2.88
C LEU A 60 -10.33 -1.32 4.08
N ASP A 61 -11.04 -0.67 4.99
CA ASP A 61 -11.63 -1.31 6.17
C ASP A 61 -12.53 -2.52 5.83
N PRO A 62 -13.46 -2.44 4.84
CA PRO A 62 -14.27 -3.59 4.44
C PRO A 62 -13.43 -4.75 3.88
N VAL A 63 -12.29 -4.44 3.25
CA VAL A 63 -11.37 -5.45 2.69
C VAL A 63 -10.58 -6.10 3.81
N ALA A 64 -10.10 -5.32 4.78
CA ALA A 64 -9.37 -5.77 5.94
C ALA A 64 -10.26 -6.64 6.85
N GLU A 65 -11.50 -6.19 7.14
CA GLU A 65 -12.49 -6.95 7.92
C GLU A 65 -12.78 -8.32 7.28
N LYS A 66 -13.05 -8.33 5.97
CA LYS A 66 -13.29 -9.58 5.23
C LYS A 66 -12.08 -10.53 5.27
N ALA A 67 -10.88 -10.00 5.32
CA ALA A 67 -9.63 -10.77 5.43
C ALA A 67 -9.29 -11.16 6.88
N GLY A 68 -10.00 -10.63 7.87
CA GLY A 68 -9.69 -10.80 9.31
C GLY A 68 -8.40 -10.11 9.72
N ILE A 69 -8.09 -8.96 9.12
CA ILE A 69 -6.88 -8.17 9.37
C ILE A 69 -7.27 -6.88 10.07
N SER A 70 -6.56 -6.53 11.14
CA SER A 70 -6.72 -5.22 11.79
C SER A 70 -5.79 -4.19 11.15
N ILE A 71 -6.31 -2.97 10.91
CA ILE A 71 -5.52 -1.85 10.40
C ILE A 71 -5.46 -0.76 11.46
N HIS A 72 -4.27 -0.16 11.66
CA HIS A 72 -4.02 0.83 12.71
C HIS A 72 -3.12 1.94 12.21
N PHE A 73 -3.44 3.19 12.61
CA PHE A 73 -2.51 4.30 12.50
C PHE A 73 -1.73 4.44 13.81
N ASP A 74 -0.39 4.50 13.72
CA ASP A 74 0.49 4.69 14.86
C ASP A 74 1.07 6.11 14.83
N ASP A 75 0.49 6.98 15.65
CA ASP A 75 0.92 8.37 15.81
C ASP A 75 2.08 8.52 16.84
N SER A 76 2.48 7.44 17.53
CA SER A 76 3.53 7.45 18.56
C SER A 76 4.94 7.70 18.00
N ALA A 77 5.05 8.09 16.75
CA ALA A 77 6.27 8.12 15.94
C ALA A 77 7.22 9.30 16.23
N SER A 78 7.23 9.87 17.42
CA SER A 78 8.29 10.79 17.89
C SER A 78 9.51 10.10 18.51
N GLN A 79 9.53 8.76 18.58
CA GLN A 79 10.65 8.01 19.18
C GLN A 79 11.55 7.37 18.11
N ASP A 80 12.86 7.52 18.31
CA ASP A 80 13.92 6.91 17.50
C ASP A 80 13.76 5.39 17.43
N TRP A 81 13.60 4.84 16.25
CA TRP A 81 13.40 3.42 16.01
C TRP A 81 14.64 2.54 16.26
N HIS A 82 15.69 3.11 16.85
CA HIS A 82 16.93 2.41 17.18
C HIS A 82 17.29 2.41 18.69
N THR A 83 16.41 2.91 19.57
CA THR A 83 16.72 2.92 21.01
C THR A 83 15.58 2.31 21.82
N ASP A 84 15.84 1.15 22.41
CA ASP A 84 15.03 0.50 23.46
C ASP A 84 15.08 1.28 24.78
N VAL A 85 14.83 2.58 24.79
CA VAL A 85 14.78 3.36 26.03
C VAL A 85 13.46 4.12 26.12
N HIS A 86 12.56 3.56 26.90
CA HIS A 86 11.35 4.22 27.36
C HIS A 86 11.70 5.39 28.28
N THR A 87 11.50 6.61 27.83
CA THR A 87 11.31 7.75 28.73
C THR A 87 9.98 8.41 28.35
N PRO A 88 8.97 8.39 29.24
CA PRO A 88 7.73 9.08 29.02
C PRO A 88 7.90 10.57 29.37
N ASP A 89 8.18 11.38 28.39
CA ASP A 89 8.03 12.85 28.56
C ASP A 89 6.75 13.30 27.90
N ALA A 90 5.73 13.51 28.73
CA ALA A 90 4.34 13.80 28.35
C ALA A 90 4.12 15.30 28.03
N SER A 91 5.09 16.00 27.43
CA SER A 91 5.01 17.44 27.18
C SER A 91 5.06 17.88 25.70
N ALA A 92 4.86 16.94 24.75
CA ALA A 92 4.81 17.30 23.34
C ALA A 92 3.51 16.79 22.69
N LEU A 93 2.36 17.32 23.11
CA LEU A 93 1.16 17.40 22.29
C LEU A 93 1.40 18.42 21.16
N ASN A 94 2.43 18.19 20.37
CA ASN A 94 2.55 18.82 19.07
C ASN A 94 1.79 17.92 18.09
N ASN A 95 0.58 18.36 17.71
CA ASN A 95 -0.07 17.93 16.48
C ASN A 95 0.85 18.28 15.32
N ASN A 96 1.86 17.47 15.06
CA ASN A 96 2.72 17.57 13.89
C ASN A 96 1.93 17.01 12.70
N ILE A 97 0.95 17.80 12.23
CA ILE A 97 0.30 17.58 10.95
C ILE A 97 1.39 17.68 9.88
N ARG A 98 1.68 16.56 9.23
CA ARG A 98 2.77 16.49 8.24
C ARG A 98 2.21 16.79 6.87
N ASN A 99 2.50 18.00 6.39
CA ASN A 99 2.10 18.45 5.07
C ASN A 99 3.25 18.33 4.08
N ILE A 100 2.95 17.81 2.90
CA ILE A 100 3.87 17.82 1.77
C ILE A 100 3.20 18.43 0.55
N THR A 101 3.99 19.03 -0.34
CA THR A 101 3.48 19.44 -1.66
C THR A 101 3.59 18.28 -2.63
N GLY A 102 2.47 17.87 -3.21
CA GLY A 102 2.42 16.73 -4.11
C GLY A 102 1.11 16.65 -4.87
N SER A 103 0.85 15.53 -5.49
CA SER A 103 -0.49 15.22 -6.03
C SER A 103 -1.24 14.33 -5.04
N TYR A 104 -2.33 14.84 -4.48
CA TYR A 104 -3.17 14.09 -3.55
C TYR A 104 -3.59 12.74 -4.14
N VAL A 105 -4.11 12.75 -5.37
CA VAL A 105 -4.59 11.52 -6.06
C VAL A 105 -3.49 10.47 -6.22
N LEU A 106 -2.28 10.89 -6.59
CA LEU A 106 -1.17 9.95 -6.77
C LEU A 106 -0.66 9.41 -5.43
N LEU A 107 -0.53 10.27 -4.43
CA LEU A 107 -0.10 9.86 -3.09
C LEU A 107 -1.12 8.94 -2.43
N TYR A 108 -2.41 9.25 -2.55
CA TYR A 108 -3.49 8.36 -2.12
C TYR A 108 -3.35 6.96 -2.76
N ARG A 109 -3.16 6.89 -4.08
CA ARG A 109 -2.96 5.61 -4.79
C ARG A 109 -1.72 4.86 -4.32
N ALA A 110 -0.63 5.57 -4.03
CA ALA A 110 0.59 4.94 -3.53
C ALA A 110 0.37 4.30 -2.15
N VAL A 111 -0.24 5.04 -1.21
CA VAL A 111 -0.52 4.54 0.13
C VAL A 111 -1.57 3.42 0.07
N TYR A 112 -2.63 3.58 -0.71
CA TYR A 112 -3.64 2.54 -0.93
C TYR A 112 -3.01 1.23 -1.39
N ASN A 113 -2.15 1.25 -2.42
CA ASN A 113 -1.48 0.05 -2.92
C ASN A 113 -0.55 -0.60 -1.88
N LEU A 114 0.13 0.20 -1.05
CA LEU A 114 0.96 -0.33 0.03
C LEU A 114 0.12 -1.05 1.09
N VAL A 115 -0.96 -0.41 1.55
CA VAL A 115 -1.85 -0.97 2.58
C VAL A 115 -2.62 -2.17 2.05
N GLU A 116 -3.16 -2.09 0.82
CA GLU A 116 -3.84 -3.22 0.16
C GLU A 116 -2.91 -4.44 0.06
N ASN A 117 -1.64 -4.24 -0.35
CA ASN A 117 -0.67 -5.34 -0.39
C ASN A 117 -0.37 -5.91 1.01
N ALA A 118 -0.25 -5.05 2.02
CA ALA A 118 -0.04 -5.47 3.40
C ALA A 118 -1.22 -6.30 3.97
N ILE A 119 -2.45 -5.97 3.60
CA ILE A 119 -3.65 -6.78 3.92
C ILE A 119 -3.61 -8.10 3.15
N LYS A 120 -3.37 -8.04 1.84
CA LYS A 120 -3.45 -9.19 0.92
C LYS A 120 -2.42 -10.28 1.21
N TYR A 121 -1.21 -9.91 1.58
CA TYR A 121 -0.12 -10.84 1.89
C TYR A 121 0.07 -11.07 3.38
N ASN A 122 -0.93 -10.69 4.18
CA ASN A 122 -0.94 -10.93 5.61
C ASN A 122 -1.27 -12.39 5.94
N ARG A 123 -1.17 -12.71 7.23
CA ARG A 123 -1.61 -13.98 7.83
C ARG A 123 -2.99 -13.79 8.44
N PRO A 124 -3.79 -14.86 8.57
CA PRO A 124 -5.06 -14.77 9.30
C PRO A 124 -4.86 -14.16 10.70
N ASN A 125 -5.76 -13.26 11.07
CA ASN A 125 -5.72 -12.50 12.34
C ASN A 125 -4.44 -11.64 12.52
N GLY A 126 -3.82 -11.25 11.41
CA GLY A 126 -2.68 -10.35 11.42
C GLY A 126 -3.08 -8.88 11.52
N SER A 127 -2.08 -8.01 11.44
CA SER A 127 -2.29 -6.56 11.49
C SER A 127 -1.47 -5.83 10.45
N VAL A 128 -1.94 -4.64 10.09
CA VAL A 128 -1.21 -3.64 9.31
C VAL A 128 -1.16 -2.36 10.13
N THR A 129 0.04 -1.83 10.32
CA THR A 129 0.25 -0.57 11.03
C THR A 129 0.86 0.43 10.06
N VAL A 130 0.25 1.61 9.93
CA VAL A 130 0.80 2.73 9.16
C VAL A 130 1.26 3.79 10.14
N SER A 131 2.46 4.33 9.91
CA SER A 131 2.97 5.47 10.66
C SER A 131 3.64 6.47 9.72
N VAL A 132 3.58 7.75 10.07
CA VAL A 132 4.23 8.83 9.33
C VAL A 132 5.33 9.41 10.20
N LYS A 133 6.55 9.45 9.67
CA LYS A 133 7.75 9.96 10.37
C LYS A 133 8.43 11.02 9.53
N GLU A 134 8.97 12.04 10.19
CA GLU A 134 9.81 13.04 9.52
C GLU A 134 11.24 12.92 10.04
N LYS A 135 12.20 12.85 9.10
CA LYS A 135 13.63 12.83 9.41
C LYS A 135 14.44 13.45 8.27
N ASN A 136 15.35 14.37 8.60
CA ASN A 136 16.30 14.97 7.64
C ASN A 136 15.61 15.59 6.41
N SER A 137 14.55 16.36 6.61
CA SER A 137 13.74 16.96 5.53
C SER A 137 13.11 15.95 4.56
N GLN A 138 12.87 14.74 5.04
CA GLN A 138 12.10 13.72 4.35
C GLN A 138 10.97 13.24 5.25
N VAL A 139 9.80 13.04 4.67
CA VAL A 139 8.71 12.32 5.31
C VAL A 139 8.74 10.87 4.86
N MET A 140 8.54 9.97 5.78
CA MET A 140 8.47 8.53 5.56
C MET A 140 7.09 8.02 5.98
N ILE A 141 6.34 7.47 5.03
CA ILE A 141 5.14 6.69 5.32
C ILE A 141 5.58 5.24 5.43
N LEU A 142 5.48 4.68 6.62
CA LEU A 142 5.88 3.31 6.95
C LEU A 142 4.64 2.43 6.99
N VAL A 143 4.60 1.39 6.18
CA VAL A 143 3.55 0.37 6.22
C VAL A 143 4.19 -0.92 6.73
N LYS A 144 3.80 -1.31 7.95
CA LYS A 144 4.25 -2.53 8.63
C LYS A 144 3.13 -3.56 8.60
N ASP A 145 3.43 -4.77 8.16
CA ASP A 145 2.53 -5.91 8.19
C ASP A 145 3.10 -7.05 9.06
N THR A 146 2.21 -7.93 9.50
CA THR A 146 2.57 -9.19 10.19
C THR A 146 2.45 -10.40 9.27
N GLY A 147 2.65 -10.18 7.96
CA GLY A 147 2.40 -11.15 6.91
C GLY A 147 3.48 -12.20 6.72
N ILE A 148 3.56 -12.70 5.49
CA ILE A 148 4.46 -13.79 5.13
C ILE A 148 5.92 -13.35 4.95
N GLY A 149 6.16 -12.04 4.89
CA GLY A 149 7.48 -11.50 4.58
C GLY A 149 7.88 -11.59 3.11
N ILE A 150 9.04 -11.05 2.79
CA ILE A 150 9.62 -10.97 1.44
C ILE A 150 11.05 -11.47 1.51
N SER A 151 11.37 -12.52 0.77
CA SER A 151 12.73 -13.06 0.74
C SER A 151 13.75 -12.04 0.19
N PRO A 152 14.99 -12.04 0.67
CA PRO A 152 16.00 -11.03 0.32
C PRO A 152 16.22 -10.85 -1.18
N GLU A 153 16.20 -11.94 -1.96
CA GLU A 153 16.36 -11.92 -3.40
C GLU A 153 15.20 -11.24 -4.14
N ASN A 154 14.03 -11.12 -3.49
CA ASN A 154 12.82 -10.53 -4.08
C ASN A 154 12.58 -9.09 -3.65
N GLN A 155 13.19 -8.61 -2.55
CA GLN A 155 12.93 -7.28 -1.98
C GLN A 155 13.13 -6.11 -2.96
N LYS A 156 14.04 -6.24 -3.91
CA LYS A 156 14.22 -5.24 -4.98
C LYS A 156 13.26 -5.46 -6.14
N LYS A 157 13.00 -6.73 -6.47
CA LYS A 157 12.21 -7.12 -7.64
C LYS A 157 10.70 -6.88 -7.47
N ILE A 158 10.21 -6.81 -6.24
CA ILE A 158 8.77 -6.58 -5.99
C ILE A 158 8.27 -5.25 -6.55
N PHE A 159 9.17 -4.32 -6.83
CA PHE A 159 8.86 -3.02 -7.45
C PHE A 159 8.96 -3.06 -8.99
N ASP A 160 9.43 -4.17 -9.58
CA ASP A 160 9.45 -4.32 -11.02
C ASP A 160 8.03 -4.58 -11.55
N PRO A 161 7.62 -3.95 -12.68
CA PRO A 161 6.33 -4.21 -13.29
C PRO A 161 6.13 -5.70 -13.60
N PHE A 162 4.94 -6.23 -13.30
CA PHE A 162 4.53 -7.62 -13.52
C PHE A 162 5.30 -8.66 -12.70
N PHE A 163 6.20 -8.24 -11.80
CA PHE A 163 6.91 -9.17 -10.94
C PHE A 163 5.99 -9.77 -9.88
N ARG A 164 6.17 -11.05 -9.60
CA ARG A 164 5.39 -11.81 -8.61
C ARG A 164 6.25 -12.95 -8.07
N VAL A 165 6.31 -13.09 -6.75
CA VAL A 165 7.09 -14.15 -6.06
C VAL A 165 6.52 -15.54 -6.38
N ASP A 166 5.19 -15.68 -6.40
CA ASP A 166 4.51 -16.94 -6.72
C ASP A 166 3.36 -16.69 -7.72
N LYS A 167 3.52 -17.23 -8.92
CA LYS A 167 2.55 -17.09 -10.02
C LYS A 167 1.24 -17.86 -9.77
N SER A 168 1.28 -18.94 -8.98
CA SER A 168 0.11 -19.79 -8.74
C SER A 168 -0.77 -19.20 -7.63
N ARG A 169 -0.20 -18.92 -6.47
CA ARG A 169 -0.89 -18.37 -5.31
C ARG A 169 -1.43 -16.96 -5.57
N SER A 170 -0.65 -16.16 -6.30
CA SER A 170 -1.06 -14.80 -6.64
C SER A 170 -2.16 -14.74 -7.70
N ARG A 171 -2.38 -15.80 -8.55
CA ARG A 171 -3.53 -15.83 -9.47
C ARG A 171 -4.84 -15.93 -8.69
N ALA A 172 -4.88 -16.73 -7.64
CA ALA A 172 -6.08 -16.85 -6.79
C ALA A 172 -6.38 -15.51 -6.06
N MET A 173 -5.36 -14.70 -5.80
CA MET A 173 -5.49 -13.42 -5.10
C MET A 173 -5.62 -12.20 -6.04
N GLY A 174 -5.75 -12.40 -7.35
CA GLY A 174 -6.18 -11.37 -8.32
C GLY A 174 -5.19 -10.27 -8.70
N GLY A 175 -3.97 -10.24 -8.17
CA GLY A 175 -3.03 -9.14 -8.43
C GLY A 175 -2.27 -9.25 -9.77
N ALA A 176 -2.07 -8.12 -10.44
CA ALA A 176 -1.36 -8.00 -11.72
C ALA A 176 0.16 -7.86 -11.59
N GLY A 177 0.67 -7.59 -10.39
CA GLY A 177 2.08 -7.26 -10.16
C GLY A 177 2.43 -5.83 -10.60
N LEU A 178 1.45 -4.93 -10.62
CA LEU A 178 1.65 -3.54 -11.02
C LEU A 178 1.54 -2.56 -9.84
N GLY A 179 0.90 -2.94 -8.72
CA GLY A 179 0.64 -2.02 -7.61
C GLY A 179 1.91 -1.42 -7.02
N LEU A 180 2.91 -2.24 -6.67
CA LEU A 180 4.17 -1.75 -6.10
C LEU A 180 5.05 -1.03 -7.15
N ALA A 181 4.97 -1.41 -8.42
CA ALA A 181 5.63 -0.68 -9.51
C ALA A 181 5.02 0.72 -9.69
N LEU A 182 3.71 0.85 -9.53
CA LEU A 182 3.04 2.15 -9.52
C LEU A 182 3.50 2.99 -8.33
N VAL A 183 3.62 2.39 -7.12
CA VAL A 183 4.15 3.08 -5.94
C VAL A 183 5.56 3.63 -6.20
N ASP A 184 6.47 2.82 -6.76
CA ASP A 184 7.83 3.26 -7.09
C ASP A 184 7.82 4.41 -8.12
N SER A 185 6.98 4.31 -9.15
CA SER A 185 6.83 5.36 -10.15
C SER A 185 6.30 6.67 -9.55
N ILE A 186 5.27 6.59 -8.69
CA ILE A 186 4.72 7.76 -7.99
C ILE A 186 5.76 8.38 -7.06
N ALA A 187 6.50 7.55 -6.29
CA ALA A 187 7.56 8.03 -5.41
C ALA A 187 8.62 8.83 -6.19
N ARG A 188 9.10 8.29 -7.30
CA ARG A 188 10.09 8.96 -8.18
C ARG A 188 9.57 10.27 -8.75
N GLU A 189 8.33 10.30 -9.19
CA GLU A 189 7.69 11.52 -9.72
C GLU A 189 7.53 12.62 -8.66
N HIS A 190 7.53 12.27 -7.38
CA HIS A 190 7.57 13.19 -6.24
C HIS A 190 8.99 13.43 -5.69
N GLY A 191 10.05 13.01 -6.41
CA GLY A 191 11.43 13.17 -5.99
C GLY A 191 11.83 12.29 -4.80
N GLY A 192 11.04 11.27 -4.53
CA GLY A 192 11.22 10.33 -3.42
C GLY A 192 11.65 8.94 -3.86
N SER A 193 11.42 7.96 -3.00
CA SER A 193 11.71 6.54 -3.26
C SER A 193 10.87 5.63 -2.38
N VAL A 194 10.73 4.36 -2.77
CA VAL A 194 10.12 3.31 -1.95
C VAL A 194 11.13 2.20 -1.70
N LYS A 195 11.14 1.62 -0.49
CA LYS A 195 12.07 0.54 -0.11
C LYS A 195 11.44 -0.42 0.89
N VAL A 196 11.90 -1.67 0.87
CA VAL A 196 11.73 -2.59 1.99
C VAL A 196 12.81 -2.25 3.03
N LEU A 197 12.41 -1.83 4.23
CA LEU A 197 13.33 -1.52 5.32
C LEU A 197 13.68 -2.78 6.09
N GLU A 198 12.68 -3.59 6.39
CA GLU A 198 12.80 -4.84 7.10
C GLU A 198 11.81 -5.85 6.53
N SER A 199 12.22 -7.10 6.42
CA SER A 199 11.33 -8.19 6.10
C SER A 199 11.92 -9.52 6.55
N ASN A 200 11.08 -10.29 7.24
CA ASN A 200 11.40 -11.62 7.74
C ASN A 200 10.11 -12.45 7.85
N GLU A 201 10.19 -13.62 8.43
CA GLU A 201 9.03 -14.52 8.60
C GLU A 201 7.89 -13.94 9.46
N LYS A 202 8.12 -12.84 10.18
CA LYS A 202 7.11 -12.18 11.03
C LYS A 202 6.40 -11.02 10.32
N GLY A 203 6.79 -10.70 9.07
CA GLY A 203 6.18 -9.64 8.29
C GLY A 203 7.21 -8.74 7.60
N SER A 204 6.74 -7.60 7.11
CA SER A 204 7.56 -6.63 6.40
C SER A 204 7.30 -5.19 6.86
N ILE A 205 8.29 -4.32 6.63
CA ILE A 205 8.14 -2.88 6.72
C ILE A 205 8.56 -2.29 5.37
N ILE A 206 7.62 -1.66 4.70
CA ILE A 206 7.86 -0.92 3.45
C ILE A 206 7.74 0.57 3.74
N ALA A 207 8.72 1.35 3.30
CA ALA A 207 8.76 2.79 3.47
C ALA A 207 8.61 3.51 2.13
N LEU A 208 7.63 4.40 2.04
CA LEU A 208 7.53 5.43 1.02
C LEU A 208 8.17 6.71 1.58
N MET A 209 9.27 7.14 0.98
CA MET A 209 10.05 8.31 1.38
C MET A 209 9.83 9.44 0.40
N LEU A 210 9.44 10.61 0.88
CA LEU A 210 9.11 11.79 0.08
C LEU A 210 9.88 13.00 0.65
N PRO A 211 10.35 13.94 -0.20
CA PRO A 211 10.96 15.17 0.30
C PRO A 211 9.90 16.04 0.97
N VAL A 212 10.21 16.60 2.12
CA VAL A 212 9.43 17.73 2.66
C VAL A 212 9.67 18.93 1.77
N SER A 213 8.60 19.55 1.29
CA SER A 213 8.74 20.81 0.54
C SER A 213 9.37 21.85 1.47
N SER A 214 10.61 22.21 1.22
CA SER A 214 11.14 23.43 1.83
C SER A 214 10.29 24.58 1.30
N SER A 215 9.54 25.24 2.18
CA SER A 215 8.95 26.54 1.90
C SER A 215 10.07 27.44 1.41
N LYS A 216 10.13 27.69 0.10
CA LYS A 216 10.97 28.79 -0.39
C LYS A 216 10.31 30.06 0.13
N ASN A 217 10.90 30.63 1.22
CA ASN A 217 10.73 32.04 1.56
C ASN A 217 11.13 32.91 0.39
#